data_8df8cf456777b401a920e6a64773acaa
#
_entry.id   8df8cf456777b401a920e6a64773acaa
#
_cell.length_a   1.000
_cell.length_b   1.000
_cell.length_c   1.000
_cell.angle_alpha   90.00
_cell.angle_beta   90.00
_cell.angle_gamma   90.00
#
_symmetry.space_group_name_H-M   'P 1'
#
loop_
_entity.id
_entity.type
_entity.pdbx_description
1 polymer ?
#
loop_
_entity_poly.entity_id
_entity_poly.type
_entity_poly.pdbx_seq_one_letter_code
_entity_poly.pdbx_strand_id
1 'polypeptide(L)'
;MLLPRRCPRGDSSAMCVLAFAWQAHPRWPLVVAGNRDELHDRPTAPLARWEEADHLIAGRDLQSGGTWLGVSERGRFAVVTNLRGFGAPEPQRVSRGALVTTLLADEQPLAAIDESEFGRFNPFNLIVADREAAWFLSNGSGPV
;
A
#
# COMPACT_ATOMS: atom_id res chain seq x y z
N MET A 1 1.78 42.35 5.30
CA MET A 1 1.11 41.27 6.09
C MET A 1 0.26 40.46 5.10
N LEU A 2 0.85 39.40 4.51
CA LEU A 2 0.16 38.53 3.57
C LEU A 2 -0.60 37.45 4.34
N LEU A 3 -1.93 37.45 4.18
CA LEU A 3 -2.78 36.40 4.73
C LEU A 3 -2.55 35.10 3.94
N PRO A 4 -2.45 33.93 4.60
CA PRO A 4 -2.33 32.65 3.91
C PRO A 4 -3.60 32.39 3.10
N ARG A 5 -3.46 32.13 1.81
CA ARG A 5 -4.57 31.73 0.95
C ARG A 5 -5.09 30.38 1.44
N ARG A 6 -6.35 30.35 1.88
CA ARG A 6 -7.07 29.09 2.13
C ARG A 6 -7.16 28.31 0.83
N CYS A 7 -6.63 27.10 0.85
CA CYS A 7 -6.92 26.11 -0.19
C CYS A 7 -8.44 25.86 -0.25
N PRO A 8 -9.09 25.90 -1.42
CA PRO A 8 -10.53 25.64 -1.52
C PRO A 8 -10.80 24.20 -1.05
N ARG A 9 -11.69 24.04 -0.08
CA ARG A 9 -12.27 22.75 0.29
C ARG A 9 -13.16 22.30 -0.87
N GLY A 10 -12.81 21.24 -1.54
CA GLY A 10 -13.75 20.61 -2.46
C GLY A 10 -13.20 20.12 -3.78
N ASP A 11 -11.97 19.58 -3.80
CA ASP A 11 -11.60 18.64 -4.85
C ASP A 11 -10.56 17.68 -4.26
N SER A 12 -10.99 16.46 -3.93
CA SER A 12 -10.08 15.42 -3.45
C SER A 12 -9.31 14.82 -4.63
N SER A 13 -8.54 15.67 -5.31
CA SER A 13 -7.56 15.26 -6.32
C SER A 13 -6.29 14.68 -5.69
N ALA A 14 -6.31 14.48 -4.37
CA ALA A 14 -5.28 13.86 -3.59
C ALA A 14 -4.91 12.50 -4.19
N MET A 15 -3.64 12.30 -4.57
CA MET A 15 -3.19 11.12 -5.31
C MET A 15 -1.93 10.54 -4.69
N CYS A 16 -2.03 9.28 -4.24
CA CYS A 16 -0.82 8.50 -3.96
C CYS A 16 -0.02 8.35 -5.25
N VAL A 17 1.25 8.70 -5.20
CA VAL A 17 2.21 8.53 -6.31
C VAL A 17 3.28 7.57 -5.84
N LEU A 18 3.61 6.61 -6.68
CA LEU A 18 4.63 5.62 -6.41
C LEU A 18 5.58 5.50 -7.60
N ALA A 19 6.88 5.58 -7.34
CA ALA A 19 7.93 5.16 -8.25
C ALA A 19 8.54 3.85 -7.75
N PHE A 20 8.68 2.88 -8.63
CA PHE A 20 9.12 1.54 -8.31
C PHE A 20 10.18 1.08 -9.31
N ALA A 21 11.33 0.63 -8.84
CA ALA A 21 12.39 0.03 -9.65
C ALA A 21 12.85 -1.27 -8.99
N TRP A 22 12.65 -2.37 -9.69
CA TRP A 22 13.01 -3.71 -9.24
C TRP A 22 14.11 -4.28 -10.14
N GLN A 23 15.21 -4.76 -9.55
CA GLN A 23 16.40 -5.28 -10.24
C GLN A 23 16.98 -4.35 -11.32
N ALA A 24 16.73 -3.05 -11.20
CA ALA A 24 17.21 -2.05 -12.14
C ALA A 24 18.66 -1.59 -11.84
N HIS A 25 19.21 -1.97 -10.70
CA HIS A 25 20.55 -1.56 -10.26
C HIS A 25 21.25 -2.69 -9.50
N PRO A 26 22.55 -2.96 -9.77
CA PRO A 26 23.26 -4.11 -9.20
C PRO A 26 23.40 -4.10 -7.68
N ARG A 27 23.42 -2.92 -7.05
CA ARG A 27 23.54 -2.77 -5.59
C ARG A 27 22.20 -2.58 -4.88
N TRP A 28 21.16 -2.19 -5.60
CA TRP A 28 19.84 -1.87 -5.07
C TRP A 28 18.80 -2.70 -5.79
N PRO A 29 18.52 -3.92 -5.31
CA PRO A 29 17.55 -4.81 -5.98
C PRO A 29 16.13 -4.23 -6.00
N LEU A 30 15.80 -3.38 -5.02
CA LEU A 30 14.53 -2.67 -4.95
C LEU A 30 14.77 -1.22 -4.55
N VAL A 31 14.21 -0.29 -5.31
CA VAL A 31 14.11 1.12 -4.97
C VAL A 31 12.66 1.54 -5.09
N VAL A 32 12.13 2.14 -4.03
CA VAL A 32 10.75 2.64 -4.01
C VAL A 32 10.74 4.04 -3.43
N ALA A 33 10.03 4.93 -4.09
CA ALA A 33 9.74 6.27 -3.59
C ALA A 33 8.27 6.58 -3.83
N GLY A 34 7.60 7.16 -2.84
CA GLY A 34 6.18 7.47 -2.97
C GLY A 34 5.66 8.38 -1.88
N ASN A 35 4.51 8.97 -2.15
CA ASN A 35 3.74 9.74 -1.19
C ASN A 35 2.41 9.04 -0.94
N ARG A 36 2.08 8.88 0.33
CA ARG A 36 0.72 8.53 0.76
C ARG A 36 -0.07 9.80 0.96
N ASP A 37 -1.15 9.90 0.24
CA ASP A 37 -2.09 10.98 0.41
C ASP A 37 -3.23 10.52 1.33
N GLU A 38 -3.34 11.14 2.49
CA GLU A 38 -4.26 10.74 3.54
C GLU A 38 -4.75 11.95 4.34
N LEU A 39 -5.85 11.81 5.03
CA LEU A 39 -6.36 12.84 5.95
C LEU A 39 -5.35 13.09 7.08
N HIS A 40 -5.08 14.37 7.38
CA HIS A 40 -4.12 14.77 8.40
C HIS A 40 -4.47 14.30 9.81
N ASP A 41 -5.75 14.10 10.09
CA ASP A 41 -6.28 13.63 11.37
C ASP A 41 -6.31 12.11 11.51
N ARG A 42 -5.95 11.36 10.45
CA ARG A 42 -5.86 9.90 10.52
C ARG A 42 -4.65 9.47 11.34
N PRO A 43 -4.84 8.82 12.49
CA PRO A 43 -3.73 8.45 13.35
C PRO A 43 -2.85 7.38 12.71
N THR A 44 -1.54 7.64 12.67
CA THR A 44 -0.55 6.72 12.10
C THR A 44 0.68 6.63 13.00
N ALA A 45 1.31 5.45 13.04
CA ALA A 45 2.63 5.27 13.63
C ALA A 45 3.73 5.31 12.54
N PRO A 46 4.92 5.81 12.88
CA PRO A 46 6.05 5.87 11.96
C PRO A 46 6.54 4.48 11.56
N LEU A 47 7.44 4.43 10.56
CA LEU A 47 8.13 3.21 10.15
C LEU A 47 8.88 2.61 11.34
N ALA A 48 8.54 1.39 11.70
CA ALA A 48 9.17 0.63 12.78
C ALA A 48 9.01 -0.87 12.54
N ARG A 49 9.79 -1.67 13.29
CA ARG A 49 9.55 -3.10 13.43
C ARG A 49 8.29 -3.29 14.28
N TRP A 50 7.40 -4.18 13.86
CA TRP A 50 6.19 -4.46 14.60
C TRP A 50 6.46 -5.46 15.74
N GLU A 51 5.98 -5.18 16.93
CA GLU A 51 6.20 -6.04 18.11
C GLU A 51 5.53 -7.41 17.97
N GLU A 52 4.30 -7.44 17.42
CA GLU A 52 3.52 -8.65 17.23
C GLU A 52 3.89 -9.46 15.98
N ALA A 53 4.73 -8.90 15.12
CA ALA A 53 5.21 -9.50 13.88
C ALA A 53 6.62 -8.98 13.57
N ASP A 54 7.57 -9.41 14.34
CA ASP A 54 8.95 -8.90 14.43
C ASP A 54 9.71 -8.88 13.10
N HIS A 55 9.29 -9.70 12.14
CA HIS A 55 9.83 -9.70 10.78
C HIS A 55 9.26 -8.59 9.88
N LEU A 56 8.22 -7.87 10.30
CA LEU A 56 7.62 -6.77 9.54
C LEU A 56 8.22 -5.43 9.93
N ILE A 57 8.59 -4.65 8.90
CA ILE A 57 9.04 -3.27 9.04
C ILE A 57 8.13 -2.40 8.18
N ALA A 58 7.28 -1.62 8.84
CA ALA A 58 6.27 -0.79 8.18
C ALA A 58 5.82 0.36 9.08
N GLY A 59 5.26 1.42 8.50
CA GLY A 59 4.39 2.32 9.24
C GLY A 59 3.08 1.62 9.60
N ARG A 60 2.28 2.21 10.49
CA ARG A 60 1.01 1.61 10.90
C ARG A 60 -0.14 2.60 10.82
N ASP A 61 -1.22 2.18 10.22
CA ASP A 61 -2.51 2.85 10.31
C ASP A 61 -3.16 2.46 11.64
N LEU A 62 -3.19 3.38 12.59
CA LEU A 62 -3.73 3.09 13.93
C LEU A 62 -5.26 3.02 13.96
N GLN A 63 -5.94 3.47 12.91
CA GLN A 63 -7.38 3.36 12.78
C GLN A 63 -7.81 1.97 12.28
N SER A 64 -7.09 1.41 11.30
CA SER A 64 -7.43 0.13 10.65
C SER A 64 -6.48 -1.01 10.98
N GLY A 65 -5.39 -0.75 11.72
CA GLY A 65 -4.44 -1.74 12.21
C GLY A 65 -3.41 -2.24 11.19
N GLY A 66 -3.61 -1.99 9.90
CA GLY A 66 -2.72 -2.45 8.82
C GLY A 66 -1.67 -1.42 8.38
N THR A 67 -1.06 -1.66 7.23
CA THR A 67 -0.12 -0.72 6.59
C THR A 67 -0.40 -0.59 5.11
N TRP A 68 0.01 0.52 4.50
CA TRP A 68 -0.10 0.71 3.06
C TRP A 68 1.17 0.32 2.30
N LEU A 69 2.32 0.30 2.98
CA LEU A 69 3.63 -0.05 2.45
C LEU A 69 4.49 -0.66 3.55
N GLY A 70 5.21 -1.71 3.24
CA GLY A 70 6.15 -2.32 4.16
C GLY A 70 7.09 -3.31 3.51
N VAL A 71 8.02 -3.78 4.31
CA VAL A 71 8.93 -4.87 3.95
C VAL A 71 8.91 -5.93 5.03
N SER A 72 9.23 -7.15 4.64
CA SER A 72 9.50 -8.26 5.55
C SER A 72 10.99 -8.60 5.54
N GLU A 73 11.58 -8.89 6.68
CA GLU A 73 12.95 -9.42 6.75
C GLU A 73 13.13 -10.74 6.01
N ARG A 74 12.03 -11.41 5.68
CA ARG A 74 11.99 -12.59 4.80
C ARG A 74 12.19 -12.25 3.33
N GLY A 75 12.41 -10.96 3.01
CA GLY A 75 12.75 -10.47 1.67
C GLY A 75 11.55 -10.08 0.83
N ARG A 76 10.36 -9.89 1.41
CA ARG A 76 9.16 -9.47 0.69
C ARG A 76 8.90 -7.97 0.87
N PHE A 77 8.42 -7.34 -0.17
CA PHE A 77 7.92 -5.97 -0.22
C PHE A 77 6.46 -5.99 -0.69
N ALA A 78 5.63 -5.14 -0.12
CA ALA A 78 4.27 -4.92 -0.62
C ALA A 78 3.84 -3.46 -0.42
N VAL A 79 3.09 -2.93 -1.39
CA VAL A 79 2.49 -1.60 -1.33
C VAL A 79 1.14 -1.60 -2.04
N VAL A 80 0.16 -0.94 -1.46
CA VAL A 80 -1.18 -0.78 -2.04
C VAL A 80 -1.50 0.70 -2.23
N THR A 81 -2.15 1.02 -3.35
CA THR A 81 -2.72 2.34 -3.60
C THR A 81 -4.21 2.23 -3.90
N ASN A 82 -4.95 3.29 -3.64
CA ASN A 82 -6.36 3.37 -3.98
C ASN A 82 -6.54 3.43 -5.50
N LEU A 83 -7.42 2.61 -6.03
CA LEU A 83 -7.83 2.71 -7.41
C LEU A 83 -9.00 3.68 -7.51
N ARG A 84 -8.90 4.68 -8.39
CA ARG A 84 -9.90 5.73 -8.58
C ARG A 84 -10.92 5.36 -9.65
N GLY A 85 -12.04 6.11 -9.67
CA GLY A 85 -13.08 5.92 -10.67
C GLY A 85 -14.15 4.90 -10.29
N PHE A 86 -14.09 4.34 -9.10
CA PHE A 86 -15.01 3.30 -8.62
C PHE A 86 -15.99 3.79 -7.52
N GLY A 87 -16.16 5.09 -7.39
CA GLY A 87 -17.02 5.69 -6.38
C GLY A 87 -16.37 5.84 -5.00
N ALA A 88 -17.19 6.14 -3.99
CA ALA A 88 -16.73 6.24 -2.61
C ALA A 88 -16.39 4.85 -2.04
N PRO A 89 -15.37 4.75 -1.15
CA PRO A 89 -15.06 3.48 -0.51
C PRO A 89 -16.24 2.94 0.29
N GLU A 90 -16.49 1.64 0.19
CA GLU A 90 -17.51 0.92 0.97
C GLU A 90 -16.94 0.62 2.37
N PRO A 91 -17.53 1.16 3.46
CA PRO A 91 -16.97 1.03 4.82
C PRO A 91 -16.93 -0.41 5.36
N GLN A 92 -17.82 -1.28 4.84
CA GLN A 92 -17.94 -2.69 5.26
C GLN A 92 -16.85 -3.58 4.67
N ARG A 93 -16.11 -3.12 3.64
CA ARG A 93 -15.04 -3.91 3.04
C ARG A 93 -13.80 -3.95 3.92
N VAL A 94 -13.05 -5.03 3.80
CA VAL A 94 -11.78 -5.19 4.52
C VAL A 94 -10.80 -4.08 4.13
N SER A 95 -10.03 -3.60 5.12
CA SER A 95 -8.99 -2.60 4.87
C SER A 95 -7.92 -3.13 3.91
N ARG A 96 -7.59 -2.36 2.88
CA ARG A 96 -6.46 -2.67 1.97
C ARG A 96 -5.13 -2.80 2.70
N GLY A 97 -4.98 -2.10 3.83
CA GLY A 97 -3.80 -2.22 4.68
C GLY A 97 -3.66 -3.61 5.31
N ALA A 98 -4.76 -4.31 5.57
CA ALA A 98 -4.73 -5.70 6.02
C ALA A 98 -4.19 -6.64 4.93
N LEU A 99 -4.53 -6.41 3.65
CA LEU A 99 -3.97 -7.17 2.53
C LEU A 99 -2.44 -7.08 2.50
N VAL A 100 -1.90 -5.85 2.61
CA VAL A 100 -0.44 -5.65 2.65
C VAL A 100 0.20 -6.39 3.81
N THR A 101 -0.38 -6.29 5.00
CA THR A 101 0.12 -6.99 6.20
C THR A 101 0.12 -8.51 6.00
N THR A 102 -0.97 -9.07 5.47
CA THR A 102 -1.07 -10.51 5.18
C THR A 102 0.00 -10.95 4.19
N LEU A 103 0.17 -10.22 3.08
CA LEU A 103 1.16 -10.56 2.06
C LEU A 103 2.60 -10.47 2.57
N LEU A 104 2.91 -9.53 3.47
CA LEU A 104 4.24 -9.41 4.07
C LEU A 104 4.52 -10.54 5.08
N ALA A 105 3.50 -11.03 5.75
CA ALA A 105 3.61 -12.13 6.73
C ALA A 105 3.66 -13.51 6.05
N ASP A 106 3.11 -13.63 4.84
CA ASP A 106 3.04 -14.89 4.10
C ASP A 106 4.42 -15.32 3.60
N GLU A 107 4.69 -16.62 3.67
CA GLU A 107 5.93 -17.26 3.19
C GLU A 107 5.74 -17.98 1.85
N GLN A 108 4.51 -18.10 1.36
CA GLN A 108 4.23 -18.76 0.10
C GLN A 108 4.83 -17.98 -1.09
N PRO A 109 5.23 -18.65 -2.18
CA PRO A 109 5.67 -17.95 -3.39
C PRO A 109 4.64 -16.94 -3.88
N LEU A 110 5.08 -15.83 -4.50
CA LEU A 110 4.15 -14.82 -5.02
C LEU A 110 3.15 -15.40 -6.03
N ALA A 111 3.54 -16.43 -6.77
CA ALA A 111 2.67 -17.14 -7.72
C ALA A 111 1.49 -17.89 -7.05
N ALA A 112 1.51 -18.05 -5.72
CA ALA A 112 0.43 -18.67 -4.95
C ALA A 112 -0.57 -17.64 -4.38
N ILE A 113 -0.44 -16.35 -4.72
CA ILE A 113 -1.39 -15.32 -4.28
C ILE A 113 -2.79 -15.64 -4.85
N ASP A 114 -3.75 -15.79 -3.95
CA ASP A 114 -5.15 -16.06 -4.31
C ASP A 114 -5.88 -14.75 -4.61
N GLU A 115 -6.00 -14.44 -5.90
CA GLU A 115 -6.70 -13.25 -6.37
C GLU A 115 -8.23 -13.33 -6.18
N SER A 116 -8.81 -14.51 -5.92
CA SER A 116 -10.25 -14.68 -5.69
C SER A 116 -10.73 -13.91 -4.45
N GLU A 117 -9.83 -13.72 -3.47
CA GLU A 117 -10.08 -12.97 -2.25
C GLU A 117 -10.08 -11.45 -2.45
N PHE A 118 -9.60 -10.95 -3.58
CA PHE A 118 -9.47 -9.51 -3.85
C PHE A 118 -10.80 -8.76 -3.88
N GLY A 119 -11.89 -9.46 -4.19
CA GLY A 119 -13.26 -8.92 -4.13
C GLY A 119 -13.70 -8.44 -2.75
N ARG A 120 -13.02 -8.83 -1.67
CA ARG A 120 -13.31 -8.40 -0.29
C ARG A 120 -12.86 -6.98 0.02
N PHE A 121 -11.99 -6.41 -0.81
CA PHE A 121 -11.38 -5.10 -0.60
C PHE A 121 -12.02 -4.04 -1.50
N ASN A 122 -11.97 -2.78 -1.06
CA ASN A 122 -12.24 -1.66 -1.95
C ASN A 122 -11.21 -1.64 -3.10
N PRO A 123 -11.56 -1.07 -4.27
CA PRO A 123 -10.69 -1.05 -5.44
C PRO A 123 -9.27 -0.56 -5.15
N PHE A 124 -8.27 -1.31 -5.61
CA PHE A 124 -6.86 -1.06 -5.34
C PHE A 124 -5.95 -1.44 -6.51
N ASN A 125 -4.75 -0.86 -6.50
CA ASN A 125 -3.57 -1.37 -7.17
C ASN A 125 -2.59 -1.87 -6.11
N LEU A 126 -1.95 -2.99 -6.35
CA LEU A 126 -0.99 -3.65 -5.49
C LEU A 126 0.30 -3.91 -6.26
N ILE A 127 1.43 -3.55 -5.67
CA ILE A 127 2.72 -4.09 -6.09
C ILE A 127 3.23 -4.95 -4.95
N VAL A 128 3.61 -6.16 -5.28
CA VAL A 128 4.28 -7.08 -4.36
C VAL A 128 5.53 -7.63 -5.05
N ALA A 129 6.63 -7.70 -4.32
CA ALA A 129 7.89 -8.17 -4.85
C ALA A 129 8.67 -8.95 -3.80
N ASP A 130 9.50 -9.87 -4.27
CA ASP A 130 10.55 -10.53 -3.52
C ASP A 130 11.88 -10.48 -4.31
N ARG A 131 12.81 -11.36 -4.01
CA ARG A 131 14.10 -11.43 -4.70
C ARG A 131 14.01 -12.02 -6.10
N GLU A 132 12.94 -12.77 -6.39
CA GLU A 132 12.78 -13.56 -7.61
C GLU A 132 11.79 -12.94 -8.59
N ALA A 133 10.73 -12.29 -8.07
CA ALA A 133 9.64 -11.76 -8.86
C ALA A 133 9.12 -10.42 -8.34
N ALA A 134 8.50 -9.66 -9.24
CA ALA A 134 7.70 -8.49 -8.91
C ALA A 134 6.39 -8.54 -9.70
N TRP A 135 5.27 -8.35 -9.01
CA TRP A 135 3.93 -8.44 -9.56
C TRP A 135 3.17 -7.15 -9.35
N PHE A 136 2.47 -6.72 -10.40
CA PHE A 136 1.45 -5.69 -10.32
C PHE A 136 0.08 -6.36 -10.43
N LEU A 137 -0.77 -6.16 -9.43
CA LEU A 137 -2.09 -6.75 -9.32
C LEU A 137 -3.13 -5.66 -9.07
N SER A 138 -4.36 -5.87 -9.51
CA SER A 138 -5.46 -4.92 -9.28
C SER A 138 -6.79 -5.67 -9.26
N ASN A 139 -7.74 -5.24 -8.42
CA ASN A 139 -9.10 -5.78 -8.42
C ASN A 139 -10.10 -4.87 -9.15
N GLY A 140 -9.63 -3.83 -9.84
CA GLY A 140 -10.46 -3.00 -10.69
C GLY A 140 -10.65 -3.61 -12.09
N SER A 141 -11.88 -3.77 -12.53
CA SER A 141 -12.22 -4.17 -13.90
C SER A 141 -12.22 -2.94 -14.83
N GLY A 142 -11.05 -2.44 -15.18
CA GLY A 142 -10.87 -1.35 -16.12
C GLY A 142 -9.58 -1.53 -16.92
N PRO A 143 -9.45 -0.94 -18.11
CA PRO A 143 -8.16 -0.96 -18.81
C PRO A 143 -7.10 -0.27 -17.96
N VAL A 144 -5.98 -0.94 -17.80
CA VAL A 144 -4.74 -0.41 -17.19
C VAL A 144 -4.12 0.61 -18.14
#